data_a0d843279e9c2dcc664b3bbe87984f64
#
_entry.id   a0d843279e9c2dcc664b3bbe87984f64
#
_cell.length_a   1.000
_cell.length_b   1.000
_cell.length_c   1.000
_cell.angle_alpha   90.00
_cell.angle_beta   90.00
_cell.angle_gamma   90.00
#
_symmetry.space_group_name_H-M   'P 1'
#
loop_
_entity.id
_entity.type
_entity.pdbx_description
1 polymer ?
#
loop_
_entity_poly.entity_id
_entity_poly.type
_entity_poly.pdbx_seq_one_letter_code
_entity_poly.pdbx_strand_id
1 'polypeptide(L)'
;MEKHFKTILVILIGLCISNIFAQSPERIINLDFNKVKGPLNTKFNECVGAGRANEGLRADWQQQLAYVKKECGFKYIRMHGLLTDDMGVYREDRNGKPEYNYQYVDVLFDFILSIGMKPFVELGFMPEALASGRETIFWWRGNVTPPKDYKKWEELIRNLTLHFTERYGADEVKTWYFEVWNEPNLTPGFWTGTQEEYFKLYQYSVNAIKSVNKEFKVGGPATAGAAWEIEMIEFCKKNNCIGLSSLPYIY
;
A
#
# COMPACT_ATOMS: atom_id res chain seq x y z
N MET A 1 -23.52 -17.20 -61.84
CA MET A 1 -24.35 -16.29 -61.01
C MET A 1 -24.85 -16.94 -59.71
N GLU A 2 -25.37 -18.16 -59.76
CA GLU A 2 -25.95 -18.82 -58.57
C GLU A 2 -24.96 -19.10 -57.40
N LYS A 3 -23.70 -19.46 -57.70
CA LYS A 3 -22.67 -19.68 -56.65
C LYS A 3 -22.29 -18.42 -55.87
N HIS A 4 -22.22 -17.29 -56.53
CA HIS A 4 -21.89 -16.02 -55.87
C HIS A 4 -23.06 -15.50 -55.05
N PHE A 5 -24.29 -15.74 -55.46
CA PHE A 5 -25.49 -15.36 -54.71
C PHE A 5 -25.61 -16.13 -53.38
N LYS A 6 -25.32 -17.46 -53.40
CA LYS A 6 -25.30 -18.28 -52.16
C LYS A 6 -24.21 -17.85 -51.19
N THR A 7 -23.02 -17.48 -51.68
CA THR A 7 -21.91 -17.01 -50.85
C THR A 7 -22.24 -15.66 -50.22
N ILE A 8 -22.80 -14.72 -50.95
CA ILE A 8 -23.20 -13.40 -50.44
C ILE A 8 -24.32 -13.55 -49.40
N LEU A 9 -25.28 -14.45 -49.60
CA LEU A 9 -26.37 -14.70 -48.66
C LEU A 9 -25.86 -15.27 -47.33
N VAL A 10 -24.88 -16.20 -47.36
CA VAL A 10 -24.26 -16.77 -46.13
C VAL A 10 -23.47 -15.72 -45.37
N ILE A 11 -22.77 -14.82 -46.05
CA ILE A 11 -22.02 -13.71 -45.40
C ILE A 11 -22.99 -12.71 -44.76
N LEU A 12 -24.10 -12.37 -45.45
CA LEU A 12 -25.12 -11.46 -44.89
C LEU A 12 -25.84 -12.06 -43.68
N ILE A 13 -26.16 -13.36 -43.70
CA ILE A 13 -26.74 -14.05 -42.53
C ILE A 13 -25.75 -14.12 -41.38
N GLY A 14 -24.44 -14.37 -41.63
CA GLY A 14 -23.38 -14.36 -40.62
C GLY A 14 -23.20 -13.00 -39.96
N LEU A 15 -23.29 -11.89 -40.71
CA LEU A 15 -23.24 -10.52 -40.21
C LEU A 15 -24.48 -10.12 -39.37
N CYS A 16 -25.66 -10.66 -39.69
CA CYS A 16 -26.87 -10.43 -38.90
C CYS A 16 -26.87 -11.19 -37.57
N ILE A 17 -26.23 -12.36 -37.50
CA ILE A 17 -26.16 -13.18 -36.29
C ILE A 17 -25.14 -12.58 -35.28
N SER A 18 -24.07 -11.97 -35.77
CA SER A 18 -23.05 -11.33 -34.88
C SER A 18 -23.58 -10.13 -34.11
N ASN A 19 -24.67 -9.49 -34.55
CA ASN A 19 -25.27 -8.38 -33.81
C ASN A 19 -26.25 -8.80 -32.69
N ILE A 20 -26.63 -10.08 -32.65
CA ILE A 20 -27.61 -10.58 -31.65
C ILE A 20 -26.94 -10.85 -30.30
N PHE A 21 -25.61 -11.04 -30.26
CA PHE A 21 -24.87 -11.32 -29.03
C PHE A 21 -24.22 -10.09 -28.38
N ALA A 22 -24.40 -8.90 -28.90
CA ALA A 22 -23.74 -7.68 -28.43
C ALA A 22 -24.59 -6.84 -27.45
N GLN A 23 -25.76 -7.28 -27.07
CA GLN A 23 -26.48 -6.61 -25.97
C GLN A 23 -26.09 -7.22 -24.64
N SER A 24 -25.21 -6.55 -23.92
CA SER A 24 -25.06 -6.81 -22.50
C SER A 24 -26.43 -6.62 -21.81
N PRO A 25 -26.84 -7.54 -20.94
CA PRO A 25 -28.12 -7.40 -20.22
C PRO A 25 -28.16 -6.06 -19.51
N GLU A 26 -29.20 -5.28 -19.78
CA GLU A 26 -29.42 -4.00 -19.12
C GLU A 26 -29.57 -4.26 -17.62
N ARG A 27 -28.66 -3.69 -16.82
CA ARG A 27 -28.72 -3.80 -15.35
C ARG A 27 -29.62 -2.69 -14.82
N ILE A 28 -30.86 -3.02 -14.51
CA ILE A 28 -31.80 -2.09 -13.92
C ILE A 28 -31.58 -2.05 -12.42
N ILE A 29 -31.26 -0.88 -11.87
CA ILE A 29 -31.13 -0.65 -10.42
C ILE A 29 -32.36 0.18 -9.99
N ASN A 30 -33.23 -0.43 -9.18
CA ASN A 30 -34.39 0.26 -8.60
C ASN A 30 -34.05 0.75 -7.21
N LEU A 31 -34.15 2.07 -6.98
CA LEU A 31 -33.94 2.71 -5.70
C LEU A 31 -35.28 3.27 -5.19
N ASP A 32 -35.63 2.93 -3.96
CA ASP A 32 -36.77 3.48 -3.26
C ASP A 32 -36.27 4.25 -2.01
N PHE A 33 -36.16 5.55 -2.14
CA PHE A 33 -35.67 6.43 -1.07
C PHE A 33 -36.59 6.49 0.16
N ASN A 34 -37.82 5.98 0.07
CA ASN A 34 -38.75 5.90 1.20
C ASN A 34 -38.52 4.62 2.04
N LYS A 35 -37.72 3.67 1.56
CA LYS A 35 -37.41 2.42 2.26
C LYS A 35 -36.00 2.46 2.83
N VAL A 36 -35.80 3.27 3.86
CA VAL A 36 -34.53 3.31 4.58
C VAL A 36 -34.34 2.04 5.41
N LYS A 37 -33.30 1.26 5.16
CA LYS A 37 -32.98 0.01 5.88
C LYS A 37 -32.18 0.20 7.15
N GLY A 38 -31.55 1.34 7.33
CA GLY A 38 -30.70 1.64 8.48
C GLY A 38 -29.72 2.79 8.23
N PRO A 39 -28.84 3.09 9.19
CA PRO A 39 -27.81 4.09 9.01
C PRO A 39 -26.81 3.68 7.93
N LEU A 40 -26.28 4.68 7.22
CA LEU A 40 -25.22 4.46 6.24
C LEU A 40 -23.97 3.90 6.94
N ASN A 41 -23.44 2.80 6.42
CA ASN A 41 -22.12 2.32 6.86
C ASN A 41 -21.03 3.24 6.30
N THR A 42 -20.35 3.97 7.18
CA THR A 42 -19.31 4.95 6.84
C THR A 42 -17.88 4.39 6.89
N LYS A 43 -17.70 3.06 6.93
CA LYS A 43 -16.37 2.45 6.97
C LYS A 43 -15.49 2.78 5.75
N PHE A 44 -16.08 3.18 4.64
CA PHE A 44 -15.34 3.69 3.47
C PHE A 44 -14.58 5.00 3.76
N ASN A 45 -14.87 5.67 4.88
CA ASN A 45 -14.16 6.88 5.32
C ASN A 45 -12.97 6.56 6.26
N GLU A 46 -12.63 5.29 6.50
CA GLU A 46 -11.54 4.95 7.42
C GLU A 46 -10.19 5.35 6.85
N CYS A 47 -9.91 5.05 5.59
CA CYS A 47 -8.62 5.36 4.99
C CYS A 47 -8.78 5.87 3.56
N VAL A 48 -7.93 6.80 3.17
CA VAL A 48 -7.78 7.23 1.78
C VAL A 48 -6.38 6.90 1.30
N GLY A 49 -6.26 6.36 0.09
CA GLY A 49 -5.00 6.20 -0.61
C GLY A 49 -4.59 7.50 -1.30
N ALA A 50 -3.31 7.81 -1.30
CA ALA A 50 -2.72 8.87 -2.09
C ALA A 50 -1.46 8.33 -2.79
N GLY A 51 -0.96 9.01 -3.82
CA GLY A 51 0.18 8.56 -4.59
C GLY A 51 1.41 8.25 -3.74
N ARG A 52 2.47 9.05 -3.82
CA ARG A 52 3.67 8.82 -3.03
C ARG A 52 3.84 9.84 -1.90
N ALA A 53 4.59 9.48 -0.87
CA ALA A 53 4.84 10.32 0.30
C ALA A 53 5.50 11.68 -0.06
N ASN A 54 6.44 11.70 -1.01
CA ASN A 54 7.12 12.91 -1.44
C ASN A 54 6.15 13.98 -2.00
N GLU A 55 5.05 13.58 -2.65
CA GLU A 55 4.04 14.52 -3.13
C GLU A 55 3.36 15.27 -1.99
N GLY A 56 3.28 14.66 -0.82
CA GLY A 56 2.72 15.27 0.39
C GLY A 56 3.54 16.42 0.97
N LEU A 57 4.75 16.67 0.46
CA LEU A 57 5.57 17.83 0.80
C LEU A 57 5.14 19.10 0.03
N ARG A 58 4.29 18.94 -0.98
CA ARG A 58 3.82 20.07 -1.80
C ARG A 58 2.68 20.82 -1.10
N ALA A 59 2.75 22.14 -1.12
CA ALA A 59 1.76 22.98 -0.48
C ALA A 59 0.34 22.81 -1.06
N ASP A 60 0.21 22.67 -2.38
CA ASP A 60 -1.08 22.44 -3.04
C ASP A 60 -1.69 21.09 -2.69
N TRP A 61 -0.88 20.02 -2.58
CA TRP A 61 -1.32 18.71 -2.13
C TRP A 61 -1.84 18.76 -0.68
N GLN A 62 -1.13 19.47 0.20
CA GLN A 62 -1.54 19.65 1.59
C GLN A 62 -2.88 20.40 1.72
N GLN A 63 -3.07 21.44 0.92
CA GLN A 63 -4.35 22.17 0.87
C GLN A 63 -5.50 21.28 0.38
N GLN A 64 -5.26 20.45 -0.65
CA GLN A 64 -6.24 19.51 -1.18
C GLN A 64 -6.58 18.43 -0.17
N LEU A 65 -5.60 17.86 0.53
CA LEU A 65 -5.86 16.85 1.57
C LEU A 65 -6.66 17.43 2.74
N ALA A 66 -6.33 18.63 3.20
CA ALA A 66 -7.09 19.30 4.24
C ALA A 66 -8.57 19.51 3.84
N TYR A 67 -8.82 19.88 2.57
CA TYR A 67 -10.17 19.97 2.03
C TYR A 67 -10.87 18.62 1.97
N VAL A 68 -10.22 17.58 1.46
CA VAL A 68 -10.75 16.22 1.41
C VAL A 68 -11.07 15.70 2.82
N LYS A 69 -10.17 15.93 3.79
CA LYS A 69 -10.43 15.58 5.19
C LYS A 69 -11.69 16.24 5.72
N LYS A 70 -11.85 17.52 5.47
CA LYS A 70 -13.01 18.31 5.92
C LYS A 70 -14.32 17.78 5.34
N GLU A 71 -14.35 17.53 4.02
CA GLU A 71 -15.58 17.18 3.30
C GLU A 71 -15.93 15.67 3.41
N CYS A 72 -14.93 14.79 3.42
CA CYS A 72 -15.12 13.34 3.40
C CYS A 72 -14.93 12.65 4.76
N GLY A 73 -14.24 13.29 5.70
CA GLY A 73 -14.08 12.78 7.07
C GLY A 73 -13.09 11.62 7.22
N PHE A 74 -12.21 11.36 6.24
CA PHE A 74 -11.21 10.30 6.32
C PHE A 74 -10.37 10.38 7.60
N LYS A 75 -10.06 9.20 8.19
CA LYS A 75 -9.28 9.10 9.43
C LYS A 75 -7.81 8.85 9.16
N TYR A 76 -7.49 8.00 8.18
CA TYR A 76 -6.13 7.62 7.82
C TYR A 76 -5.81 7.99 6.38
N ILE A 77 -4.52 8.17 6.12
CA ILE A 77 -3.98 8.31 4.77
C ILE A 77 -2.82 7.32 4.56
N ARG A 78 -2.86 6.59 3.46
CA ARG A 78 -1.84 5.64 3.01
C ARG A 78 -1.13 6.16 1.77
N MET A 79 0.17 6.07 1.74
CA MET A 79 1.02 6.57 0.64
C MET A 79 2.15 5.61 0.37
N HIS A 80 2.50 5.43 -0.89
CA HIS A 80 3.68 4.68 -1.29
C HIS A 80 4.98 5.44 -1.03
N GLY A 81 6.08 4.71 -0.98
CA GLY A 81 7.42 5.28 -1.12
C GLY A 81 7.91 6.14 0.04
N LEU A 82 7.49 5.85 1.26
CA LEU A 82 7.98 6.54 2.46
C LEU A 82 9.50 6.37 2.65
N LEU A 83 10.07 5.24 2.20
CA LEU A 83 11.48 4.91 2.36
C LEU A 83 12.31 5.10 1.08
N THR A 84 11.71 5.60 -0.01
CA THR A 84 12.46 5.92 -1.23
C THR A 84 13.43 7.07 -1.01
N ASP A 85 14.50 7.13 -1.82
CA ASP A 85 15.62 8.06 -1.61
C ASP A 85 15.21 9.54 -1.68
N ASP A 86 14.10 9.87 -2.34
CA ASP A 86 13.57 11.23 -2.39
C ASP A 86 12.91 11.70 -1.08
N MET A 87 12.62 10.76 -0.16
CA MET A 87 12.26 11.07 1.23
C MET A 87 13.48 11.16 2.15
N GLY A 88 14.62 10.68 1.70
CA GLY A 88 15.92 10.84 2.37
C GLY A 88 16.06 10.12 3.71
N VAL A 89 15.21 9.15 4.02
CA VAL A 89 15.16 8.49 5.34
C VAL A 89 16.42 7.68 5.63
N TYR A 90 17.00 7.03 4.62
CA TYR A 90 18.13 6.12 4.77
C TYR A 90 19.21 6.39 3.75
N ARG A 91 20.45 6.44 4.21
CA ARG A 91 21.67 6.47 3.38
C ARG A 91 22.74 5.61 4.04
N GLU A 92 23.78 5.32 3.30
CA GLU A 92 25.02 4.74 3.83
C GLU A 92 26.19 5.68 3.53
N ASP A 93 27.10 5.85 4.50
CA ASP A 93 28.37 6.52 4.30
C ASP A 93 29.29 5.69 3.40
N ARG A 94 30.50 6.19 3.12
CA ARG A 94 31.51 5.51 2.27
C ARG A 94 31.97 4.16 2.85
N ASN A 95 31.76 3.92 4.12
CA ASN A 95 32.10 2.68 4.83
C ASN A 95 30.88 1.74 4.97
N GLY A 96 29.75 2.10 4.40
CA GLY A 96 28.50 1.34 4.50
C GLY A 96 27.81 1.48 5.86
N LYS A 97 28.13 2.52 6.63
CA LYS A 97 27.46 2.80 7.91
C LYS A 97 26.13 3.52 7.63
N PRO A 98 25.02 3.06 8.21
CA PRO A 98 23.72 3.70 8.08
C PRO A 98 23.69 5.14 8.63
N GLU A 99 23.05 6.02 7.87
CA GLU A 99 22.71 7.39 8.26
C GLU A 99 21.22 7.60 8.07
N TYR A 100 20.55 8.20 9.04
CA TYR A 100 19.10 8.42 9.07
C TYR A 100 18.77 9.91 9.06
N ASN A 101 17.77 10.29 8.26
CA ASN A 101 17.24 11.65 8.23
C ASN A 101 15.71 11.62 8.10
N TYR A 102 15.02 12.28 9.02
CA TYR A 102 13.55 12.22 9.09
C TYR A 102 12.87 13.54 8.72
N GLN A 103 13.61 14.55 8.27
CA GLN A 103 13.08 15.90 8.03
C GLN A 103 11.84 15.91 7.13
N TYR A 104 11.86 15.17 6.03
CA TYR A 104 10.72 15.15 5.10
C TYR A 104 9.55 14.33 5.64
N VAL A 105 9.84 13.24 6.32
CA VAL A 105 8.80 12.45 7.00
C VAL A 105 8.14 13.27 8.10
N ASP A 106 8.92 14.02 8.87
CA ASP A 106 8.42 14.89 9.91
C ASP A 106 7.49 15.97 9.36
N VAL A 107 7.90 16.69 8.33
CA VAL A 107 7.06 17.72 7.68
C VAL A 107 5.73 17.13 7.20
N LEU A 108 5.78 15.95 6.60
CA LEU A 108 4.59 15.27 6.09
C LEU A 108 3.66 14.82 7.23
N PHE A 109 4.21 14.15 8.25
CA PHE A 109 3.41 13.58 9.34
C PHE A 109 2.90 14.65 10.30
N ASP A 110 3.69 15.70 10.57
CA ASP A 110 3.23 16.88 11.31
C ASP A 110 2.00 17.50 10.65
N PHE A 111 2.03 17.66 9.32
CA PHE A 111 0.90 18.17 8.58
C PHE A 111 -0.31 17.22 8.67
N ILE A 112 -0.16 15.92 8.43
CA ILE A 112 -1.24 14.93 8.50
C ILE A 112 -1.92 14.99 9.88
N LEU A 113 -1.14 15.00 10.95
CA LEU A 113 -1.66 15.07 12.31
C LEU A 113 -2.32 16.43 12.60
N SER A 114 -1.78 17.53 12.08
CA SER A 114 -2.34 18.87 12.28
C SER A 114 -3.76 19.04 11.73
N ILE A 115 -4.11 18.30 10.69
CA ILE A 115 -5.47 18.29 10.11
C ILE A 115 -6.38 17.21 10.72
N GLY A 116 -5.92 16.52 11.78
CA GLY A 116 -6.68 15.47 12.46
C GLY A 116 -6.84 14.17 11.67
N MET A 117 -5.90 13.88 10.77
CA MET A 117 -5.72 12.56 10.15
C MET A 117 -4.56 11.81 10.81
N LYS A 118 -4.43 10.53 10.51
CA LYS A 118 -3.35 9.67 11.01
C LYS A 118 -2.65 8.97 9.85
N PRO A 119 -1.33 8.74 9.96
CA PRO A 119 -0.60 7.94 9.00
C PRO A 119 -1.07 6.47 9.05
N PHE A 120 -1.27 5.89 7.87
CA PHE A 120 -1.25 4.47 7.63
C PHE A 120 0.10 4.17 6.95
N VAL A 121 1.05 3.70 7.73
CA VAL A 121 2.48 3.71 7.38
C VAL A 121 2.82 2.50 6.52
N GLU A 122 2.91 2.68 5.19
CA GLU A 122 3.46 1.67 4.30
C GLU A 122 4.99 1.68 4.38
N LEU A 123 5.59 0.57 4.77
CA LEU A 123 7.04 0.39 4.85
C LEU A 123 7.58 -0.04 3.48
N GLY A 124 7.80 0.92 2.61
CA GLY A 124 8.26 0.76 1.23
C GLY A 124 8.59 2.13 0.60
N PHE A 125 9.25 2.18 -0.58
CA PHE A 125 9.94 1.08 -1.20
C PHE A 125 11.39 1.02 -0.72
N MET A 126 12.20 0.10 -1.29
CA MET A 126 13.55 -0.13 -0.79
C MET A 126 14.46 1.09 -1.05
N PRO A 127 15.20 1.62 -0.06
CA PRO A 127 16.26 2.61 -0.30
C PRO A 127 17.35 2.00 -1.20
N GLU A 128 17.85 2.77 -2.19
CA GLU A 128 18.88 2.26 -3.12
C GLU A 128 20.11 1.70 -2.40
N ALA A 129 20.56 2.36 -1.35
CA ALA A 129 21.71 1.92 -0.57
C ALA A 129 21.49 0.56 0.09
N LEU A 130 20.24 0.11 0.31
CA LEU A 130 19.92 -1.17 0.91
C LEU A 130 19.40 -2.21 -0.10
N ALA A 131 19.11 -1.81 -1.33
CA ALA A 131 18.54 -2.66 -2.38
C ALA A 131 19.52 -3.77 -2.84
N SER A 132 18.99 -4.95 -3.14
CA SER A 132 19.75 -6.06 -3.73
C SER A 132 19.86 -5.97 -5.26
N GLY A 133 19.03 -5.15 -5.91
CA GLY A 133 18.95 -4.97 -7.34
C GLY A 133 18.58 -3.55 -7.73
N ARG A 134 18.30 -3.35 -9.04
CA ARG A 134 18.00 -2.03 -9.62
C ARG A 134 16.61 -1.92 -10.22
N GLU A 135 15.78 -2.94 -10.04
CA GLU A 135 14.42 -2.99 -10.56
C GLU A 135 13.55 -1.99 -9.82
N THR A 136 12.83 -1.18 -10.62
CA THR A 136 12.02 -0.08 -10.08
C THR A 136 10.63 -0.07 -10.68
N ILE A 137 9.66 0.50 -9.95
CA ILE A 137 8.31 0.73 -10.41
C ILE A 137 7.99 2.23 -10.39
N PHE A 138 6.99 2.62 -11.15
CA PHE A 138 6.56 4.00 -11.35
C PHE A 138 7.62 4.91 -12.00
N TRP A 139 7.17 6.06 -12.50
CA TRP A 139 8.03 7.07 -13.11
C TRP A 139 9.07 7.66 -12.14
N TRP A 140 8.79 7.64 -10.84
CA TRP A 140 9.68 8.12 -9.78
C TRP A 140 10.59 7.02 -9.20
N ARG A 141 10.62 5.84 -9.86
CA ARG A 141 11.61 4.79 -9.68
C ARG A 141 11.71 4.23 -8.25
N GLY A 142 10.57 3.92 -7.61
CA GLY A 142 10.58 3.16 -6.35
C GLY A 142 11.24 1.80 -6.55
N ASN A 143 12.30 1.49 -5.80
CA ASN A 143 13.04 0.23 -5.92
C ASN A 143 12.23 -0.91 -5.29
N VAL A 144 12.02 -1.99 -6.05
CA VAL A 144 11.13 -3.12 -5.70
C VAL A 144 11.88 -4.42 -5.42
N THR A 145 13.20 -4.32 -5.16
CA THR A 145 14.02 -5.50 -4.85
C THR A 145 14.08 -5.78 -3.35
N PRO A 146 14.34 -7.03 -2.94
CA PRO A 146 14.63 -7.36 -1.54
C PRO A 146 15.80 -6.54 -0.98
N PRO A 147 15.91 -6.39 0.35
CA PRO A 147 17.11 -5.80 0.94
C PRO A 147 18.31 -6.75 0.76
N LYS A 148 19.48 -6.19 0.43
CA LYS A 148 20.74 -6.95 0.43
C LYS A 148 21.17 -7.40 1.83
N ASP A 149 20.65 -6.72 2.88
CA ASP A 149 20.91 -7.03 4.28
C ASP A 149 19.62 -6.81 5.11
N TYR A 150 19.01 -7.92 5.55
CA TYR A 150 17.79 -7.88 6.34
C TYR A 150 17.99 -7.32 7.75
N LYS A 151 19.23 -7.37 8.31
CA LYS A 151 19.51 -6.77 9.61
C LYS A 151 19.56 -5.26 9.52
N LYS A 152 20.12 -4.70 8.46
CA LYS A 152 20.06 -3.26 8.20
C LYS A 152 18.64 -2.78 7.94
N TRP A 153 17.81 -3.59 7.26
CA TRP A 153 16.38 -3.31 7.12
C TRP A 153 15.68 -3.28 8.49
N GLU A 154 15.90 -4.28 9.33
CA GLU A 154 15.36 -4.34 10.70
C GLU A 154 15.78 -3.09 11.50
N GLU A 155 17.03 -2.70 11.40
CA GLU A 155 17.56 -1.51 12.08
C GLU A 155 16.92 -0.22 11.56
N LEU A 156 16.75 -0.08 10.23
CA LEU A 156 16.03 1.04 9.62
C LEU A 156 14.61 1.16 10.19
N ILE A 157 13.85 0.07 10.15
CA ILE A 157 12.45 0.07 10.62
C ILE A 157 12.38 0.36 12.13
N ARG A 158 13.30 -0.20 12.93
CA ARG A 158 13.37 0.08 14.36
C ARG A 158 13.67 1.55 14.65
N ASN A 159 14.65 2.14 13.96
CA ASN A 159 15.02 3.54 14.18
C ASN A 159 13.91 4.50 13.72
N LEU A 160 13.24 4.21 12.60
CA LEU A 160 12.08 4.97 12.17
C LEU A 160 10.93 4.90 13.20
N THR A 161 10.66 3.71 13.74
CA THR A 161 9.62 3.51 14.76
C THR A 161 9.97 4.22 16.08
N LEU A 162 11.22 4.19 16.49
CA LEU A 162 11.73 4.94 17.65
C LEU A 162 11.55 6.44 17.44
N HIS A 163 11.97 6.97 16.28
CA HIS A 163 11.80 8.36 15.92
C HIS A 163 10.33 8.83 16.02
N PHE A 164 9.41 8.05 15.47
CA PHE A 164 7.98 8.35 15.60
C PHE A 164 7.53 8.36 17.05
N THR A 165 8.01 7.42 17.86
CA THR A 165 7.65 7.31 19.26
C THR A 165 8.19 8.49 20.07
N GLU A 166 9.42 8.91 19.80
CA GLU A 166 10.06 10.06 20.45
C GLU A 166 9.40 11.38 20.07
N ARG A 167 9.01 11.53 18.79
CA ARG A 167 8.42 12.78 18.29
C ARG A 167 6.94 12.93 18.62
N TYR A 168 6.15 11.88 18.46
CA TYR A 168 4.69 11.95 18.56
C TYR A 168 4.12 11.31 19.83
N GLY A 169 4.94 10.59 20.57
CA GLY A 169 4.53 9.84 21.76
C GLY A 169 3.95 8.47 21.44
N ALA A 170 4.19 7.51 22.34
CA ALA A 170 3.75 6.13 22.17
C ALA A 170 2.22 5.99 22.03
N ASP A 171 1.45 6.82 22.72
CA ASP A 171 -0.02 6.77 22.70
C ASP A 171 -0.60 7.21 21.36
N GLU A 172 0.02 8.17 20.69
CA GLU A 172 -0.36 8.54 19.32
C GLU A 172 0.01 7.43 18.34
N VAL A 173 1.26 6.96 18.37
CA VAL A 173 1.75 5.92 17.44
C VAL A 173 1.00 4.59 17.60
N LYS A 174 0.49 4.24 18.78
CA LYS A 174 -0.40 3.07 18.98
C LYS A 174 -1.68 3.12 18.17
N THR A 175 -2.11 4.32 17.77
CA THR A 175 -3.31 4.47 16.95
C THR A 175 -3.05 4.24 15.47
N TRP A 176 -1.79 4.26 15.02
CA TRP A 176 -1.39 4.08 13.63
C TRP A 176 -1.39 2.60 13.23
N TYR A 177 -1.30 2.37 11.92
CA TYR A 177 -1.08 1.05 11.33
C TYR A 177 0.23 1.06 10.57
N PHE A 178 1.02 0.01 10.71
CA PHE A 178 2.22 -0.23 9.92
C PHE A 178 1.95 -1.39 8.98
N GLU A 179 2.10 -1.15 7.70
CA GLU A 179 1.93 -2.14 6.64
C GLU A 179 3.27 -2.47 6.02
N VAL A 180 3.58 -3.76 5.93
CA VAL A 180 4.85 -4.19 5.34
C VAL A 180 4.69 -4.35 3.85
N TRP A 181 5.24 -3.39 3.09
CA TRP A 181 5.28 -3.38 1.62
C TRP A 181 3.91 -3.14 0.95
N ASN A 182 3.91 -3.21 -0.40
CA ASN A 182 2.72 -3.12 -1.27
C ASN A 182 2.75 -4.23 -2.31
N GLU A 183 1.68 -5.01 -2.40
CA GLU A 183 1.40 -6.03 -3.43
C GLU A 183 2.60 -6.93 -3.79
N PRO A 184 3.27 -7.57 -2.81
CA PRO A 184 4.49 -8.35 -3.05
C PRO A 184 4.27 -9.59 -3.91
N ASN A 185 3.02 -9.98 -4.17
CA ASN A 185 2.66 -11.09 -5.05
C ASN A 185 2.59 -10.71 -6.53
N LEU A 186 2.67 -9.43 -6.88
CA LEU A 186 2.72 -8.98 -8.27
C LEU A 186 4.17 -8.95 -8.78
N THR A 187 4.56 -10.00 -9.47
CA THR A 187 5.90 -10.17 -10.08
C THR A 187 5.77 -10.39 -11.60
N PRO A 188 6.47 -9.63 -12.45
CA PRO A 188 7.24 -8.43 -12.14
C PRO A 188 6.31 -7.25 -11.84
N GLY A 189 6.63 -6.46 -10.85
CA GLY A 189 5.80 -5.30 -10.48
C GLY A 189 6.28 -4.70 -9.19
N PHE A 190 5.63 -5.00 -8.09
CA PHE A 190 5.93 -4.42 -6.79
C PHE A 190 6.98 -5.19 -5.96
N TRP A 191 7.38 -6.37 -6.40
CA TRP A 191 8.39 -7.18 -5.72
C TRP A 191 9.11 -8.09 -6.70
N THR A 192 10.44 -8.18 -6.61
CA THR A 192 11.26 -9.05 -7.48
C THR A 192 11.78 -10.27 -6.76
N GLY A 193 11.64 -10.32 -5.43
CA GLY A 193 12.01 -11.47 -4.63
C GLY A 193 10.95 -12.57 -4.65
N THR A 194 11.24 -13.66 -3.93
CA THR A 194 10.30 -14.76 -3.71
C THR A 194 9.30 -14.46 -2.60
N GLN A 195 8.28 -15.31 -2.45
CA GLN A 195 7.33 -15.24 -1.33
C GLN A 195 8.06 -15.39 0.02
N GLU A 196 9.02 -16.32 0.11
CA GLU A 196 9.80 -16.56 1.32
C GLU A 196 10.64 -15.35 1.71
N GLU A 197 11.21 -14.66 0.72
CA GLU A 197 11.97 -13.41 0.94
C GLU A 197 11.06 -12.28 1.43
N TYR A 198 9.82 -12.19 0.93
CA TYR A 198 8.84 -11.26 1.47
C TYR A 198 8.42 -11.63 2.90
N PHE A 199 8.16 -12.90 3.19
CA PHE A 199 7.84 -13.35 4.55
C PHE A 199 8.97 -13.06 5.53
N LYS A 200 10.22 -13.20 5.07
CA LYS A 200 11.39 -12.78 5.84
C LYS A 200 11.40 -11.27 6.08
N LEU A 201 11.14 -10.45 5.05
CA LEU A 201 11.03 -9.00 5.20
C LEU A 201 9.97 -8.64 6.25
N TYR A 202 8.81 -9.28 6.17
CA TYR A 202 7.72 -9.10 7.13
C TYR A 202 8.17 -9.43 8.56
N GLN A 203 8.79 -10.58 8.78
CA GLN A 203 9.27 -11.00 10.10
C GLN A 203 10.25 -9.96 10.70
N TYR A 204 11.22 -9.51 9.91
CA TYR A 204 12.19 -8.50 10.36
C TYR A 204 11.51 -7.16 10.68
N SER A 205 10.52 -6.76 9.89
CA SER A 205 9.73 -5.55 10.15
C SER A 205 8.90 -5.66 11.42
N VAL A 206 8.22 -6.79 11.64
CA VAL A 206 7.45 -7.05 12.88
C VAL A 206 8.36 -7.03 14.09
N ASN A 207 9.50 -7.70 14.04
CA ASN A 207 10.48 -7.72 15.13
C ASN A 207 10.97 -6.32 15.47
N ALA A 208 11.30 -5.52 14.46
CA ALA A 208 11.73 -4.13 14.62
C ALA A 208 10.68 -3.30 15.36
N ILE A 209 9.45 -3.29 14.86
CA ILE A 209 8.34 -2.49 15.42
C ILE A 209 7.99 -2.96 16.84
N LYS A 210 7.85 -4.28 17.04
CA LYS A 210 7.49 -4.87 18.33
C LYS A 210 8.60 -4.74 19.38
N SER A 211 9.87 -4.57 18.96
CA SER A 211 10.96 -4.28 19.87
C SER A 211 10.88 -2.88 20.49
N VAL A 212 10.25 -1.93 19.79
CA VAL A 212 10.00 -0.58 20.29
C VAL A 212 8.78 -0.57 21.22
N ASN A 213 7.66 -1.11 20.75
CA ASN A 213 6.47 -1.25 21.57
C ASN A 213 5.60 -2.42 21.07
N LYS A 214 5.31 -3.36 21.98
CA LYS A 214 4.51 -4.56 21.67
C LYS A 214 3.06 -4.27 21.26
N GLU A 215 2.53 -3.10 21.63
CA GLU A 215 1.17 -2.69 21.31
C GLU A 215 1.03 -2.06 19.91
N PHE A 216 2.13 -1.70 19.23
CA PHE A 216 2.06 -1.12 17.89
C PHE A 216 1.50 -2.13 16.89
N LYS A 217 0.62 -1.62 16.01
CA LYS A 217 -0.11 -2.44 15.05
C LYS A 217 0.70 -2.57 13.77
N VAL A 218 1.13 -3.77 13.45
CA VAL A 218 1.86 -4.08 12.21
C VAL A 218 1.19 -5.26 11.51
N GLY A 219 1.05 -5.20 10.20
CA GLY A 219 0.34 -6.21 9.44
C GLY A 219 0.79 -6.34 7.98
N GLY A 220 0.22 -7.34 7.35
CA GLY A 220 0.36 -7.82 5.98
C GLY A 220 -0.31 -9.20 5.85
N PRO A 221 -0.17 -9.87 4.71
CA PRO A 221 0.45 -9.40 3.50
C PRO A 221 -0.46 -8.42 2.78
N ALA A 222 0.07 -7.32 2.29
CA ALA A 222 -0.67 -6.37 1.47
C ALA A 222 -0.70 -6.83 0.02
N THR A 223 -1.26 -8.01 -0.23
CA THR A 223 -1.23 -8.65 -1.54
C THR A 223 -2.39 -8.25 -2.44
N ALA A 224 -2.14 -8.14 -3.73
CA ALA A 224 -3.20 -8.00 -4.72
C ALA A 224 -4.09 -9.26 -4.71
N GLY A 225 -5.42 -9.04 -4.72
CA GLY A 225 -6.40 -10.12 -4.83
C GLY A 225 -6.47 -11.08 -3.65
N ALA A 226 -6.09 -10.65 -2.44
CA ALA A 226 -6.14 -11.48 -1.22
C ALA A 226 -5.33 -12.79 -1.32
N ALA A 227 -4.17 -12.74 -1.97
CA ALA A 227 -3.26 -13.88 -2.06
C ALA A 227 -2.37 -14.01 -0.83
N TRP A 228 -1.82 -15.20 -0.60
CA TRP A 228 -0.83 -15.51 0.43
C TRP A 228 -1.31 -15.38 1.89
N GLU A 229 -2.59 -15.22 2.14
CA GLU A 229 -3.10 -15.04 3.51
C GLU A 229 -2.88 -16.29 4.38
N ILE A 230 -3.19 -17.47 3.84
CA ILE A 230 -3.04 -18.74 4.57
C ILE A 230 -1.57 -19.01 4.83
N GLU A 231 -0.72 -18.90 3.81
CA GLU A 231 0.73 -19.12 3.89
C GLU A 231 1.38 -18.15 4.88
N MET A 232 0.93 -16.88 4.90
CA MET A 232 1.41 -15.90 5.85
C MET A 232 1.01 -16.24 7.30
N ILE A 233 -0.22 -16.66 7.52
CA ILE A 233 -0.69 -17.10 8.85
C ILE A 233 0.12 -18.30 9.35
N GLU A 234 0.37 -19.29 8.48
CA GLU A 234 1.18 -20.46 8.81
C GLU A 234 2.63 -20.08 9.12
N PHE A 235 3.21 -19.22 8.28
CA PHE A 235 4.55 -18.67 8.51
C PHE A 235 4.66 -17.95 9.85
N CYS A 236 3.70 -17.07 10.16
CA CYS A 236 3.69 -16.30 11.40
C CYS A 236 3.52 -17.19 12.64
N LYS A 237 2.68 -18.23 12.58
CA LYS A 237 2.54 -19.21 13.65
C LYS A 237 3.86 -19.93 13.92
N LYS A 238 4.54 -20.37 12.85
CA LYS A 238 5.82 -21.10 12.94
C LYS A 238 6.96 -20.24 13.48
N ASN A 239 6.98 -18.95 13.13
CA ASN A 239 8.08 -18.03 13.44
C ASN A 239 7.78 -17.05 14.57
N ASN A 240 6.63 -17.20 15.24
CA ASN A 240 6.18 -16.33 16.33
C ASN A 240 6.22 -14.83 15.96
N CYS A 241 5.88 -14.52 14.71
CA CYS A 241 5.83 -13.14 14.19
C CYS A 241 4.38 -12.67 13.97
N ILE A 242 3.53 -12.87 14.99
CA ILE A 242 2.12 -12.48 14.91
C ILE A 242 2.01 -10.96 14.93
N GLY A 243 1.89 -10.38 13.74
CA GLY A 243 1.30 -9.06 13.54
C GLY A 243 -0.24 -9.17 13.56
N LEU A 244 -0.93 -8.09 13.23
CA LEU A 244 -2.35 -8.18 12.88
C LEU A 244 -2.48 -9.03 11.62
N SER A 245 -2.95 -10.26 11.74
CA SER A 245 -3.40 -11.04 10.59
C SER A 245 -4.61 -10.32 10.02
N SER A 246 -4.48 -9.81 8.82
CA SER A 246 -5.45 -8.99 8.11
C SER A 246 -5.59 -7.55 8.63
N LEU A 247 -4.85 -6.63 8.05
CA LEU A 247 -5.44 -5.33 7.79
C LEU A 247 -6.57 -5.59 6.78
N PRO A 248 -7.82 -5.27 7.10
CA PRO A 248 -8.89 -5.43 6.14
C PRO A 248 -8.51 -4.60 4.92
N TYR A 249 -8.71 -5.16 3.72
CA TYR A 249 -8.52 -4.46 2.47
C TYR A 249 -9.13 -3.07 2.56
N ILE A 250 -8.28 -2.05 2.47
CA ILE A 250 -8.69 -0.66 2.38
C ILE A 250 -8.50 -0.25 0.91
N TYR A 251 -9.24 -0.92 0.02
CA TYR A 251 -9.38 -0.54 -1.39
C TYR A 251 -10.84 -0.36 -1.74
#